data_f4a4765fd55ded11756ba3d1772fba49
#
_entry.id   f4a4765fd55ded11756ba3d1772fba49
#
_cell.length_a   1.000
_cell.length_b   1.000
_cell.length_c   1.000
_cell.angle_alpha   90.00
_cell.angle_beta   90.00
_cell.angle_gamma   90.00
#
_symmetry.space_group_name_H-M   'P 1'
#
loop_
_entity.id
_entity.type
_entity.pdbx_description
1 polymer ?
#
loop_
_entity_poly.entity_id
_entity_poly.type
_entity_poly.pdbx_seq_one_letter_code
_entity_poly.pdbx_strand_id
1 'polypeptide(L)'
;MKKLLCVLVAVAATGGWAAELRQVVIVSRHNLRAPLGTAKQNLAESTTNKWFAWTSAPGELSRKGAALETAMGGWFRDRLGDLGLFDRNAFLRPDQVRFIANNMQRTVATARSFATGFMPEADVVVEHLPLGMLRDSRFTLCVPSPDAVLAERIKRQLDKTFGGGEGIDRSLAPSYALISRVIDYPSSPRGRRPDAVPFASTGVSYFDIVRPPHSIGLHGPLGEAYPVADSILLQQYEDPSAAASFGHPLTWEEWRLIGKVKETYISMRYGTKAMSAKLGKEFLPMLAKRLERGEPRLTFVGGHDTTLAQVGTQLDVEPYELPGAVEYRTPIGSKIVLGRWCCDDGIDRVSVDFVYQTTAQIRACQLADRAHPPSVVRLRLKGLTPDAEGRYPLADVLPRLLSPAPGP
;
A
#
# COMPACT_ATOMS: atom_id res chain seq x y z
N MET A 1 -58.45 -19.01 41.07
CA MET A 1 -57.93 -19.68 39.87
C MET A 1 -57.76 -18.65 38.81
N LYS A 2 -56.52 -18.12 38.63
CA LYS A 2 -56.15 -17.17 37.55
C LYS A 2 -55.53 -17.95 36.40
N LYS A 3 -56.20 -17.96 35.24
CA LYS A 3 -55.68 -18.57 34.02
C LYS A 3 -54.60 -17.68 33.42
N LEU A 4 -53.38 -18.19 33.36
CA LEU A 4 -52.25 -17.55 32.68
C LEU A 4 -52.35 -17.86 31.18
N LEU A 5 -52.57 -16.84 30.38
CA LEU A 5 -52.64 -16.92 28.94
C LEU A 5 -51.20 -16.77 28.39
N CYS A 6 -50.58 -17.87 27.99
CA CYS A 6 -49.29 -17.82 27.27
C CYS A 6 -49.56 -17.39 25.84
N VAL A 7 -49.15 -16.17 25.49
CA VAL A 7 -49.08 -15.72 24.08
C VAL A 7 -47.76 -16.21 23.50
N LEU A 8 -47.83 -17.22 22.64
CA LEU A 8 -46.70 -17.61 21.78
C LEU A 8 -46.53 -16.53 20.72
N VAL A 9 -45.53 -15.70 20.88
CA VAL A 9 -45.06 -14.85 19.78
C VAL A 9 -44.24 -15.75 18.82
N ALA A 10 -44.85 -16.15 17.72
CA ALA A 10 -44.12 -16.75 16.61
C ALA A 10 -43.21 -15.67 15.98
N VAL A 11 -41.95 -15.70 16.33
CA VAL A 11 -40.91 -14.97 15.56
C VAL A 11 -40.81 -15.67 14.21
N ALA A 12 -41.45 -15.12 13.22
CA ALA A 12 -41.20 -15.49 11.82
C ALA A 12 -39.72 -15.18 11.55
N ALA A 13 -38.88 -16.20 11.50
CA ALA A 13 -37.55 -16.10 10.94
C ALA A 13 -37.74 -15.79 9.45
N THR A 14 -37.74 -14.51 9.10
CA THR A 14 -37.53 -14.10 7.74
C THR A 14 -36.12 -14.55 7.38
N GLY A 15 -36.02 -15.69 6.69
CA GLY A 15 -34.79 -16.22 6.12
C GLY A 15 -34.32 -15.24 5.04
N GLY A 16 -33.73 -14.13 5.46
CA GLY A 16 -32.95 -13.28 4.57
C GLY A 16 -31.74 -14.08 4.15
N TRP A 17 -31.60 -14.30 2.89
CA TRP A 17 -30.42 -14.91 2.31
C TRP A 17 -29.28 -13.93 2.59
N ALA A 18 -28.35 -14.31 3.43
CA ALA A 18 -27.20 -13.50 3.74
C ALA A 18 -26.37 -13.28 2.45
N ALA A 19 -25.97 -12.04 2.16
CA ALA A 19 -25.13 -11.75 1.01
C ALA A 19 -23.92 -12.69 0.95
N GLU A 20 -23.72 -13.30 -0.22
CA GLU A 20 -22.67 -14.30 -0.43
C GLU A 20 -21.43 -13.67 -1.05
N LEU A 21 -20.26 -13.90 -0.43
CA LEU A 21 -18.98 -13.49 -1.01
C LEU A 21 -18.62 -14.41 -2.20
N ARG A 22 -18.54 -13.86 -3.38
CA ARG A 22 -18.28 -14.62 -4.63
C ARG A 22 -16.84 -14.53 -5.10
N GLN A 23 -16.20 -13.40 -4.88
CA GLN A 23 -14.84 -13.15 -5.35
C GLN A 23 -14.10 -12.17 -4.44
N VAL A 24 -12.78 -12.34 -4.37
CA VAL A 24 -11.88 -11.38 -3.71
C VAL A 24 -10.70 -11.06 -4.62
N VAL A 25 -10.42 -9.77 -4.78
CA VAL A 25 -9.19 -9.26 -5.41
C VAL A 25 -8.37 -8.53 -4.35
N ILE A 26 -7.15 -9.02 -4.10
CA ILE A 26 -6.20 -8.46 -3.14
C ILE A 26 -5.11 -7.74 -3.90
N VAL A 27 -5.00 -6.43 -3.72
CA VAL A 27 -3.87 -5.64 -4.23
C VAL A 27 -2.94 -5.38 -3.05
N SER A 28 -1.72 -5.92 -3.10
CA SER A 28 -0.77 -5.92 -1.99
C SER A 28 0.45 -5.04 -2.28
N ARG A 29 0.86 -4.23 -1.30
CA ARG A 29 2.24 -3.74 -1.24
C ARG A 29 3.15 -4.89 -0.85
N HIS A 30 4.37 -4.95 -1.42
CA HIS A 30 5.39 -5.89 -0.95
C HIS A 30 5.64 -5.72 0.56
N ASN A 31 6.06 -6.79 1.22
CA ASN A 31 6.39 -6.76 2.64
C ASN A 31 7.82 -6.19 2.87
N LEU A 32 8.32 -6.27 4.09
CA LEU A 32 9.56 -5.65 4.56
C LEU A 32 10.77 -6.04 3.70
N ARG A 33 11.62 -5.07 3.36
CA ARG A 33 12.74 -5.18 2.44
C ARG A 33 13.95 -4.35 2.87
N ALA A 34 15.13 -4.66 2.34
CA ALA A 34 16.27 -3.77 2.44
C ALA A 34 16.04 -2.44 1.68
N PRO A 35 16.68 -1.34 2.07
CA PRO A 35 16.67 -0.07 1.34
C PRO A 35 17.07 -0.25 -0.13
N LEU A 36 16.62 0.64 -1.00
CA LEU A 36 16.98 0.60 -2.42
C LEU A 36 18.45 0.92 -2.63
N GLY A 37 19.11 0.23 -3.56
CA GLY A 37 20.50 0.49 -3.91
C GLY A 37 20.76 1.92 -4.40
N THR A 38 19.78 2.56 -5.00
CA THR A 38 19.85 3.97 -5.41
C THR A 38 19.96 4.96 -4.24
N ALA A 39 19.61 4.54 -3.02
CA ALA A 39 19.76 5.36 -1.82
C ALA A 39 21.19 5.33 -1.23
N LYS A 40 22.02 4.36 -1.62
CA LYS A 40 23.30 4.05 -0.97
C LYS A 40 24.21 5.28 -0.79
N GLN A 41 24.42 6.06 -1.84
CA GLN A 41 25.28 7.24 -1.77
C GLN A 41 24.70 8.31 -0.84
N ASN A 42 23.41 8.63 -0.98
CA ASN A 42 22.74 9.61 -0.13
C ASN A 42 22.83 9.20 1.35
N LEU A 43 22.58 7.94 1.67
CA LEU A 43 22.65 7.40 3.04
C LEU A 43 24.07 7.52 3.60
N ALA A 44 25.10 7.18 2.83
CA ALA A 44 26.49 7.26 3.25
C ALA A 44 26.96 8.71 3.48
N GLU A 45 26.47 9.66 2.70
CA GLU A 45 26.84 11.07 2.83
C GLU A 45 26.03 11.82 3.90
N SER A 46 24.87 11.30 4.31
CA SER A 46 23.95 11.98 5.21
C SER A 46 24.20 11.71 6.69
N THR A 47 25.00 10.69 7.06
CA THR A 47 25.32 10.37 8.46
C THR A 47 26.62 9.61 8.59
N THR A 48 27.25 9.70 9.77
CA THR A 48 28.36 8.83 10.21
C THR A 48 27.85 7.63 10.99
N ASN A 49 26.58 7.61 11.37
CA ASN A 49 25.97 6.49 12.08
C ASN A 49 25.91 5.25 11.17
N LYS A 50 26.03 4.08 11.79
CA LYS A 50 25.98 2.80 11.07
C LYS A 50 24.52 2.41 10.84
N TRP A 51 24.16 2.29 9.59
CA TRP A 51 22.87 1.72 9.18
C TRP A 51 22.79 0.24 9.55
N PHE A 52 21.54 -0.25 9.73
CA PHE A 52 21.29 -1.67 9.97
C PHE A 52 21.94 -2.54 8.89
N ALA A 53 22.60 -3.62 9.31
CA ALA A 53 23.28 -4.55 8.41
C ALA A 53 22.26 -5.56 7.83
N TRP A 54 21.69 -5.21 6.69
CA TRP A 54 20.73 -6.06 6.00
C TRP A 54 21.38 -7.33 5.45
N THR A 55 20.70 -8.47 5.64
CA THR A 55 21.11 -9.77 5.09
C THR A 55 20.56 -10.03 3.70
N SER A 56 19.52 -9.30 3.28
CA SER A 56 19.00 -9.31 1.91
C SER A 56 19.71 -8.26 1.06
N ALA A 57 19.78 -8.50 -0.25
CA ALA A 57 20.33 -7.53 -1.18
C ALA A 57 19.49 -6.23 -1.24
N PRO A 58 20.09 -5.11 -1.68
CA PRO A 58 19.38 -3.83 -1.76
C PRO A 58 18.07 -3.94 -2.55
N GLY A 59 16.96 -3.52 -1.91
CA GLY A 59 15.63 -3.56 -2.50
C GLY A 59 14.94 -4.92 -2.50
N GLU A 60 15.55 -5.97 -1.98
CA GLU A 60 14.99 -7.31 -1.87
C GLU A 60 14.24 -7.54 -0.56
N LEU A 61 13.22 -8.40 -0.61
CA LEU A 61 12.42 -8.81 0.55
C LEU A 61 13.31 -9.38 1.66
N SER A 62 13.09 -8.96 2.90
CA SER A 62 13.82 -9.51 4.04
C SER A 62 13.21 -10.86 4.48
N ARG A 63 13.99 -11.66 5.23
CA ARG A 63 13.50 -12.91 5.81
C ARG A 63 12.29 -12.67 6.71
N LYS A 64 12.32 -11.60 7.51
CA LYS A 64 11.20 -11.19 8.37
C LYS A 64 9.97 -10.83 7.53
N GLY A 65 10.16 -10.07 6.44
CA GLY A 65 9.07 -9.74 5.53
C GLY A 65 8.44 -10.97 4.89
N ALA A 66 9.24 -11.99 4.52
CA ALA A 66 8.73 -13.25 4.00
C ALA A 66 7.90 -14.01 5.05
N ALA A 67 8.38 -14.11 6.29
CA ALA A 67 7.67 -14.79 7.37
C ALA A 67 6.32 -14.13 7.70
N LEU A 68 6.30 -12.79 7.82
CA LEU A 68 5.07 -12.01 8.03
C LEU A 68 4.06 -12.22 6.89
N GLU A 69 4.54 -12.28 5.66
CA GLU A 69 3.66 -12.44 4.50
C GLU A 69 3.11 -13.87 4.37
N THR A 70 3.90 -14.88 4.73
CA THR A 70 3.43 -16.27 4.79
C THR A 70 2.30 -16.41 5.81
N ALA A 71 2.48 -15.85 7.01
CA ALA A 71 1.44 -15.85 8.03
C ALA A 71 0.18 -15.09 7.59
N MET A 72 0.35 -13.96 6.88
CA MET A 72 -0.75 -13.21 6.31
C MET A 72 -1.56 -14.05 5.31
N GLY A 73 -0.89 -14.85 4.48
CA GLY A 73 -1.54 -15.79 3.56
C GLY A 73 -2.41 -16.81 4.30
N GLY A 74 -1.90 -17.41 5.36
CA GLY A 74 -2.65 -18.35 6.22
C GLY A 74 -3.88 -17.69 6.87
N TRP A 75 -3.69 -16.49 7.42
CA TRP A 75 -4.81 -15.71 7.97
C TRP A 75 -5.90 -15.41 6.94
N PHE A 76 -5.51 -15.04 5.71
CA PHE A 76 -6.49 -14.83 4.62
C PHE A 76 -7.21 -16.13 4.25
N ARG A 77 -6.52 -17.26 4.24
CA ARG A 77 -7.14 -18.57 3.98
C ARG A 77 -8.24 -18.85 4.97
N ASP A 78 -7.95 -18.68 6.27
CA ASP A 78 -8.91 -18.85 7.35
C ASP A 78 -10.09 -17.88 7.23
N ARG A 79 -9.79 -16.58 7.09
CA ARG A 79 -10.81 -15.55 7.00
C ARG A 79 -11.75 -15.74 5.79
N LEU A 80 -11.22 -16.07 4.63
CA LEU A 80 -12.04 -16.30 3.44
C LEU A 80 -12.85 -17.58 3.55
N GLY A 81 -12.37 -18.58 4.28
CA GLY A 81 -13.14 -19.75 4.69
C GLY A 81 -14.31 -19.37 5.61
N ASP A 82 -14.06 -18.51 6.62
CA ASP A 82 -15.10 -18.00 7.53
C ASP A 82 -16.19 -17.21 6.81
N LEU A 83 -15.82 -16.49 5.75
CA LEU A 83 -16.73 -15.74 4.89
C LEU A 83 -17.41 -16.59 3.80
N GLY A 84 -17.15 -17.91 3.77
CA GLY A 84 -17.77 -18.84 2.84
C GLY A 84 -17.24 -18.79 1.41
N LEU A 85 -16.14 -18.03 1.14
CA LEU A 85 -15.57 -18.00 -0.21
C LEU A 85 -14.99 -19.35 -0.62
N PHE A 86 -14.36 -20.06 0.31
CA PHE A 86 -13.79 -21.39 0.12
C PHE A 86 -14.15 -22.31 1.29
N ASP A 87 -14.32 -23.60 1.02
CA ASP A 87 -14.28 -24.57 2.11
C ASP A 87 -12.88 -24.58 2.75
N ARG A 88 -12.83 -24.47 4.08
CA ARG A 88 -11.56 -24.40 4.81
C ARG A 88 -10.67 -25.61 4.60
N ASN A 89 -11.27 -26.79 4.49
CA ASN A 89 -10.58 -28.06 4.41
C ASN A 89 -10.42 -28.58 2.98
N ALA A 90 -10.99 -27.88 1.99
CA ALA A 90 -10.88 -28.30 0.61
C ALA A 90 -9.54 -27.88 -0.01
N PHE A 91 -8.96 -28.75 -0.80
CA PHE A 91 -7.90 -28.35 -1.73
C PHE A 91 -8.45 -27.38 -2.77
N LEU A 92 -7.77 -26.26 -2.94
CA LEU A 92 -8.14 -25.28 -3.95
C LEU A 92 -7.58 -25.71 -5.31
N ARG A 93 -8.42 -25.65 -6.32
CA ARG A 93 -7.97 -25.89 -7.68
C ARG A 93 -7.24 -24.66 -8.24
N PRO A 94 -6.24 -24.88 -9.14
CA PRO A 94 -5.48 -23.77 -9.74
C PRO A 94 -6.34 -22.73 -10.48
N ASP A 95 -7.52 -23.14 -11.00
CA ASP A 95 -8.44 -22.24 -11.69
C ASP A 95 -9.23 -21.31 -10.74
N GLN A 96 -9.28 -21.63 -9.46
CA GLN A 96 -9.99 -20.82 -8.44
C GLN A 96 -9.16 -19.66 -7.90
N VAL A 97 -7.85 -19.68 -8.10
CA VAL A 97 -6.91 -18.73 -7.53
C VAL A 97 -5.91 -18.23 -8.58
N ARG A 98 -5.45 -16.99 -8.44
CA ARG A 98 -4.43 -16.44 -9.32
C ARG A 98 -3.52 -15.50 -8.54
N PHE A 99 -2.21 -15.70 -8.69
CA PHE A 99 -1.19 -14.87 -8.09
C PHE A 99 -0.40 -14.17 -9.18
N ILE A 100 -0.39 -12.84 -9.14
CA ILE A 100 0.29 -11.96 -10.12
C ILE A 100 1.23 -11.06 -9.34
N ALA A 101 2.41 -10.79 -9.86
CA ALA A 101 3.32 -9.82 -9.25
C ALA A 101 4.03 -8.95 -10.30
N ASN A 102 4.39 -7.74 -9.89
CA ASN A 102 5.40 -6.97 -10.62
C ASN A 102 6.72 -7.76 -10.64
N ASN A 103 7.48 -7.63 -11.72
CA ASN A 103 8.74 -8.35 -11.92
C ASN A 103 9.94 -7.79 -11.12
N MET A 104 9.70 -7.43 -9.86
CA MET A 104 10.75 -7.09 -8.89
C MET A 104 10.87 -8.21 -7.86
N GLN A 105 12.10 -8.54 -7.42
CA GLN A 105 12.32 -9.62 -6.47
C GLN A 105 11.37 -9.54 -5.27
N ARG A 106 11.29 -8.37 -4.60
CA ARG A 106 10.45 -8.16 -3.42
C ARG A 106 8.96 -8.41 -3.65
N THR A 107 8.42 -8.06 -4.80
CA THR A 107 7.00 -8.24 -5.12
C THR A 107 6.68 -9.69 -5.48
N VAL A 108 7.56 -10.35 -6.23
CA VAL A 108 7.46 -11.78 -6.55
C VAL A 108 7.63 -12.63 -5.29
N ALA A 109 8.63 -12.32 -4.45
CA ALA A 109 8.85 -13.02 -3.20
C ALA A 109 7.68 -12.83 -2.22
N THR A 110 7.11 -11.61 -2.12
CA THR A 110 5.89 -11.36 -1.34
C THR A 110 4.72 -12.21 -1.84
N ALA A 111 4.46 -12.24 -3.14
CA ALA A 111 3.37 -13.04 -3.69
C ALA A 111 3.58 -14.54 -3.47
N ARG A 112 4.81 -15.05 -3.59
CA ARG A 112 5.15 -16.44 -3.28
C ARG A 112 4.94 -16.76 -1.80
N SER A 113 5.42 -15.90 -0.89
CA SER A 113 5.24 -16.09 0.55
C SER A 113 3.76 -16.11 0.93
N PHE A 114 2.96 -15.17 0.39
CA PHE A 114 1.52 -15.16 0.59
C PHE A 114 0.89 -16.47 0.08
N ALA A 115 1.22 -16.88 -1.14
CA ALA A 115 0.69 -18.10 -1.75
C ALA A 115 1.04 -19.35 -0.94
N THR A 116 2.28 -19.45 -0.44
CA THR A 116 2.73 -20.56 0.43
C THR A 116 1.90 -20.63 1.72
N GLY A 117 1.59 -19.49 2.34
CA GLY A 117 0.73 -19.46 3.52
C GLY A 117 -0.74 -19.73 3.21
N PHE A 118 -1.21 -19.31 2.05
CA PHE A 118 -2.60 -19.46 1.61
C PHE A 118 -2.92 -20.87 1.12
N MET A 119 -1.99 -21.52 0.43
CA MET A 119 -2.10 -22.87 -0.17
C MET A 119 -0.80 -23.64 0.06
N PRO A 120 -0.50 -24.03 1.31
CA PRO A 120 0.76 -24.71 1.64
C PRO A 120 0.88 -26.10 0.97
N GLU A 121 -0.24 -26.67 0.56
CA GLU A 121 -0.34 -27.97 -0.09
C GLU A 121 -0.06 -27.95 -1.60
N ALA A 122 0.05 -26.76 -2.21
CA ALA A 122 0.13 -26.63 -3.67
C ALA A 122 1.44 -26.01 -4.13
N ASP A 123 1.94 -26.46 -5.28
CA ASP A 123 2.98 -25.74 -6.03
C ASP A 123 2.34 -24.56 -6.79
N VAL A 124 2.43 -23.38 -6.21
CA VAL A 124 1.73 -22.19 -6.71
C VAL A 124 2.62 -21.40 -7.66
N VAL A 125 2.16 -21.21 -8.88
CA VAL A 125 2.79 -20.33 -9.85
C VAL A 125 2.39 -18.88 -9.61
N VAL A 126 3.39 -18.00 -9.43
CA VAL A 126 3.21 -16.55 -9.45
C VAL A 126 3.52 -16.03 -10.84
N GLU A 127 2.52 -15.44 -11.49
CA GLU A 127 2.67 -14.86 -12.83
C GLU A 127 3.40 -13.52 -12.76
N HIS A 128 4.56 -13.44 -13.41
CA HIS A 128 5.34 -12.22 -13.53
C HIS A 128 6.23 -12.26 -14.78
N LEU A 129 6.62 -11.08 -15.29
CA LEU A 129 7.69 -11.01 -16.29
C LEU A 129 9.02 -11.45 -15.65
N PRO A 130 9.98 -11.97 -16.44
CA PRO A 130 11.28 -12.35 -15.92
C PRO A 130 11.95 -11.23 -15.11
N LEU A 131 12.58 -11.60 -13.98
CA LEU A 131 13.31 -10.66 -13.14
C LEU A 131 14.47 -10.04 -13.94
N GLY A 132 14.70 -8.74 -13.76
CA GLY A 132 15.77 -8.03 -14.45
C GLY A 132 15.46 -7.63 -15.91
N MET A 133 14.33 -8.04 -16.45
CA MET A 133 13.85 -7.58 -17.77
C MET A 133 13.24 -6.17 -17.69
N LEU A 134 12.84 -5.66 -18.86
CA LEU A 134 12.10 -4.40 -18.98
C LEU A 134 10.94 -4.36 -17.97
N ARG A 135 10.67 -3.17 -17.47
CA ARG A 135 9.62 -2.96 -16.47
C ARG A 135 8.27 -3.42 -16.99
N ASP A 136 7.52 -4.11 -16.15
CA ASP A 136 6.15 -4.54 -16.45
C ASP A 136 5.24 -3.31 -16.60
N SER A 137 4.66 -3.11 -17.80
CA SER A 137 3.82 -1.96 -18.12
C SER A 137 2.59 -1.83 -17.24
N ARG A 138 2.11 -2.95 -16.69
CA ARG A 138 1.00 -2.96 -15.72
C ARG A 138 1.33 -2.21 -14.43
N PHE A 139 2.58 -2.27 -13.98
CA PHE A 139 3.05 -1.70 -12.71
C PHE A 139 4.03 -0.54 -12.90
N THR A 140 4.34 -0.21 -14.14
CA THR A 140 5.42 0.70 -14.46
C THR A 140 5.04 2.14 -14.19
N LEU A 141 6.00 2.81 -13.57
CA LEU A 141 6.00 4.24 -13.30
C LEU A 141 6.51 5.08 -14.47
N CYS A 142 6.53 4.52 -15.69
CA CYS A 142 7.06 5.20 -16.84
C CYS A 142 5.97 6.01 -17.54
N VAL A 143 6.22 7.28 -17.75
CA VAL A 143 5.44 8.09 -18.68
C VAL A 143 6.06 7.87 -20.06
N PRO A 144 5.34 7.23 -21.01
CA PRO A 144 5.96 6.76 -22.27
C PRO A 144 6.47 7.88 -23.18
N SER A 145 5.97 9.09 -23.03
CA SER A 145 6.41 10.26 -23.79
C SER A 145 6.09 11.55 -23.03
N PRO A 146 6.84 12.62 -23.27
CA PRO A 146 6.53 13.92 -22.73
C PRO A 146 5.14 14.35 -23.22
N ASP A 147 4.28 14.74 -22.27
CA ASP A 147 2.94 15.24 -22.51
C ASP A 147 2.82 16.54 -21.71
N ALA A 148 3.10 17.67 -22.39
CA ALA A 148 3.12 18.97 -21.74
C ALA A 148 1.74 19.36 -21.16
N VAL A 149 0.65 18.95 -21.79
CA VAL A 149 -0.71 19.21 -21.30
C VAL A 149 -0.96 18.42 -20.02
N LEU A 150 -0.58 17.14 -20.01
CA LEU A 150 -0.66 16.30 -18.81
C LEU A 150 0.23 16.84 -17.69
N ALA A 151 1.46 17.25 -18.00
CA ALA A 151 2.39 17.80 -17.03
C ALA A 151 1.83 19.05 -16.35
N GLU A 152 1.29 19.98 -17.14
CA GLU A 152 0.69 21.21 -16.61
C GLU A 152 -0.58 20.92 -15.79
N ARG A 153 -1.38 19.95 -16.21
CA ARG A 153 -2.56 19.51 -15.46
C ARG A 153 -2.17 18.91 -14.11
N ILE A 154 -1.18 18.00 -14.09
CA ILE A 154 -0.68 17.41 -12.85
C ILE A 154 -0.12 18.50 -11.92
N LYS A 155 0.67 19.43 -12.47
CA LYS A 155 1.21 20.57 -11.71
C LYS A 155 0.08 21.35 -11.04
N ARG A 156 -0.95 21.77 -11.78
CA ARG A 156 -2.10 22.49 -11.21
C ARG A 156 -2.83 21.69 -10.12
N GLN A 157 -2.98 20.38 -10.28
CA GLN A 157 -3.58 19.54 -9.25
C GLN A 157 -2.71 19.46 -7.99
N LEU A 158 -1.38 19.38 -8.14
CA LEU A 158 -0.44 19.40 -7.02
C LEU A 158 -0.42 20.75 -6.33
N ASP A 159 -0.40 21.84 -7.08
CA ASP A 159 -0.44 23.21 -6.54
C ASP A 159 -1.72 23.42 -5.71
N LYS A 160 -2.88 22.98 -6.22
CA LYS A 160 -4.15 23.04 -5.51
C LYS A 160 -4.19 22.19 -4.23
N THR A 161 -3.58 20.99 -4.28
CA THR A 161 -3.67 20.02 -3.18
C THR A 161 -2.65 20.30 -2.08
N PHE A 162 -1.45 20.72 -2.45
CA PHE A 162 -0.30 20.84 -1.54
C PHE A 162 0.25 22.26 -1.41
N GLY A 163 -0.26 23.23 -2.15
CA GLY A 163 0.31 24.59 -2.20
C GLY A 163 1.64 24.65 -2.96
N GLY A 164 1.82 23.77 -3.95
CA GLY A 164 3.06 23.63 -4.70
C GLY A 164 4.22 23.08 -3.87
N GLY A 165 5.43 23.16 -4.42
CA GLY A 165 6.64 22.68 -3.76
C GLY A 165 6.94 23.40 -2.44
N GLU A 166 6.77 24.72 -2.41
CA GLU A 166 6.96 25.52 -1.19
C GLU A 166 5.99 25.12 -0.08
N GLY A 167 4.71 24.86 -0.42
CA GLY A 167 3.70 24.41 0.53
C GLY A 167 4.07 23.03 1.11
N ILE A 168 4.57 22.12 0.27
CA ILE A 168 5.08 20.82 0.68
C ILE A 168 6.24 20.98 1.65
N ASP A 169 7.28 21.72 1.27
CA ASP A 169 8.49 21.86 2.08
C ASP A 169 8.19 22.54 3.40
N ARG A 170 7.33 23.56 3.40
CA ARG A 170 6.83 24.17 4.64
C ARG A 170 6.12 23.17 5.54
N SER A 171 5.28 22.31 4.98
CA SER A 171 4.56 21.27 5.74
C SER A 171 5.46 20.18 6.29
N LEU A 172 6.61 19.94 5.66
CA LEU A 172 7.60 18.92 6.03
C LEU A 172 8.79 19.47 6.82
N ALA A 173 8.90 20.80 7.02
CA ALA A 173 10.00 21.39 7.76
C ALA A 173 10.25 20.76 9.14
N PRO A 174 9.20 20.45 9.96
CA PRO A 174 9.40 19.72 11.22
C PRO A 174 9.99 18.32 11.01
N SER A 175 9.59 17.63 9.94
CA SER A 175 10.10 16.30 9.59
C SER A 175 11.57 16.36 9.16
N TYR A 176 11.95 17.36 8.37
CA TYR A 176 13.34 17.55 7.94
C TYR A 176 14.26 17.86 9.12
N ALA A 177 13.83 18.74 10.03
CA ALA A 177 14.57 19.08 11.24
C ALA A 177 14.74 17.85 12.15
N LEU A 178 13.68 17.05 12.33
CA LEU A 178 13.73 15.81 13.09
C LEU A 178 14.70 14.78 12.46
N ILE A 179 14.61 14.55 11.16
CA ILE A 179 15.50 13.62 10.45
C ILE A 179 16.94 14.09 10.59
N SER A 180 17.22 15.39 10.38
CA SER A 180 18.57 15.96 10.56
C SER A 180 19.15 15.66 11.94
N ARG A 181 18.32 15.77 13.00
CA ARG A 181 18.71 15.44 14.37
C ARG A 181 18.99 13.92 14.53
N VAL A 182 18.08 13.08 14.04
CA VAL A 182 18.17 11.61 14.18
C VAL A 182 19.39 11.03 13.49
N ILE A 183 19.79 11.59 12.34
CA ILE A 183 20.96 11.12 11.58
C ILE A 183 22.27 11.86 11.95
N ASP A 184 22.24 12.79 12.93
CA ASP A 184 23.38 13.63 13.28
C ASP A 184 23.99 14.34 12.06
N TYR A 185 23.12 14.90 11.20
CA TYR A 185 23.52 15.45 9.91
C TYR A 185 24.67 16.45 9.96
N PRO A 186 24.77 17.40 10.93
CA PRO A 186 25.91 18.32 11.00
C PRO A 186 27.27 17.61 11.14
N SER A 187 27.30 16.40 11.66
CA SER A 187 28.50 15.58 11.80
C SER A 187 28.77 14.66 10.60
N SER A 188 27.86 14.63 9.63
CA SER A 188 27.94 13.78 8.44
C SER A 188 29.02 14.23 7.45
N PRO A 189 29.45 13.36 6.52
CA PRO A 189 30.34 13.77 5.43
C PRO A 189 29.84 14.98 4.65
N ARG A 190 28.53 15.10 4.42
CA ARG A 190 27.92 16.24 3.71
C ARG A 190 27.82 17.46 4.61
N GLY A 191 27.41 17.32 5.87
CA GLY A 191 27.24 18.41 6.81
C GLY A 191 28.56 19.08 7.26
N ARG A 192 29.71 18.44 7.06
CA ARG A 192 31.05 18.99 7.35
C ARG A 192 31.73 19.67 6.17
N ARG A 193 31.09 19.72 5.01
CA ARG A 193 31.66 20.44 3.85
C ARG A 193 31.70 21.94 4.13
N PRO A 194 32.67 22.69 3.56
CA PRO A 194 32.75 24.15 3.75
C PRO A 194 31.52 24.91 3.25
N ASP A 195 30.80 24.34 2.26
CA ASP A 195 29.59 24.86 1.65
C ASP A 195 28.32 24.14 2.15
N ALA A 196 28.41 23.46 3.30
CA ALA A 196 27.30 22.68 3.84
C ALA A 196 26.09 23.57 4.14
N VAL A 197 24.93 23.10 3.71
CA VAL A 197 23.63 23.68 4.03
C VAL A 197 22.84 22.75 4.95
N PRO A 198 21.82 23.22 5.67
CA PRO A 198 20.96 22.38 6.48
C PRO A 198 20.39 21.20 5.66
N PHE A 199 20.12 20.08 6.33
CA PHE A 199 19.52 18.90 5.68
C PHE A 199 18.19 19.27 4.99
N ALA A 200 18.01 18.82 3.75
CA ALA A 200 16.80 19.02 2.95
C ALA A 200 16.37 20.51 2.88
N SER A 201 17.33 21.41 2.64
CA SER A 201 17.08 22.88 2.54
C SER A 201 17.38 23.47 1.17
N THR A 202 17.89 22.69 0.22
CA THR A 202 18.32 23.21 -1.07
C THR A 202 17.19 23.22 -2.09
N GLY A 203 16.83 24.41 -2.54
CA GLY A 203 15.80 24.63 -3.56
C GLY A 203 14.39 24.40 -3.06
N VAL A 204 13.50 24.03 -3.97
CA VAL A 204 12.09 23.73 -3.72
C VAL A 204 11.77 22.35 -4.27
N SER A 205 10.92 21.60 -3.58
CA SER A 205 10.50 20.27 -4.04
C SER A 205 9.67 20.35 -5.32
N TYR A 206 10.07 19.61 -6.34
CA TYR A 206 9.33 19.54 -7.61
C TYR A 206 9.45 18.17 -8.27
N PHE A 207 8.51 17.86 -9.17
CA PHE A 207 8.55 16.69 -10.04
C PHE A 207 9.10 17.05 -11.41
N ASP A 208 9.95 16.19 -11.91
CA ASP A 208 10.34 16.15 -13.31
C ASP A 208 9.53 15.06 -14.03
N ILE A 209 8.49 15.49 -14.78
CA ILE A 209 7.58 14.61 -15.51
C ILE A 209 8.03 14.42 -16.97
N VAL A 210 9.02 15.15 -17.40
CA VAL A 210 9.33 15.39 -18.82
C VAL A 210 10.59 14.66 -19.30
N ARG A 211 11.43 14.13 -18.42
CA ARG A 211 12.70 13.51 -18.81
C ARG A 211 12.58 12.05 -19.24
N PRO A 212 13.02 11.69 -20.45
CA PRO A 212 13.37 10.32 -20.82
C PRO A 212 14.66 9.87 -20.10
N PRO A 213 14.86 8.61 -19.77
CA PRO A 213 14.04 7.48 -20.10
C PRO A 213 13.14 7.03 -18.94
N HIS A 214 12.09 7.81 -18.61
CA HIS A 214 10.91 7.18 -18.07
C HIS A 214 10.77 7.06 -16.54
N SER A 215 11.42 7.86 -15.73
CA SER A 215 11.09 7.94 -14.31
C SER A 215 10.62 9.33 -13.95
N ILE A 216 9.51 9.40 -13.19
CA ILE A 216 9.12 10.64 -12.52
C ILE A 216 10.20 10.90 -11.47
N GLY A 217 11.06 11.86 -11.74
CA GLY A 217 12.06 12.34 -10.80
C GLY A 217 11.40 13.20 -9.72
N LEU A 218 11.84 13.08 -8.48
CA LEU A 218 11.55 14.04 -7.44
C LEU A 218 12.85 14.72 -7.03
N HIS A 219 12.81 16.03 -6.98
CA HIS A 219 13.96 16.90 -6.71
C HIS A 219 13.68 17.82 -5.52
N GLY A 220 14.72 18.50 -5.03
CA GLY A 220 14.64 19.42 -3.91
C GLY A 220 14.59 18.71 -2.56
N PRO A 221 14.17 19.41 -1.49
CA PRO A 221 14.19 18.94 -0.12
C PRO A 221 13.54 17.57 0.09
N LEU A 222 12.35 17.34 -0.47
CA LEU A 222 11.66 16.05 -0.37
C LEU A 222 12.42 14.93 -1.10
N GLY A 223 13.07 15.24 -2.23
CA GLY A 223 13.89 14.29 -2.98
C GLY A 223 15.11 13.83 -2.19
N GLU A 224 15.71 14.73 -1.39
CA GLU A 224 16.82 14.42 -0.49
C GLU A 224 16.35 13.64 0.74
N ALA A 225 15.25 14.06 1.36
CA ALA A 225 14.76 13.50 2.63
C ALA A 225 14.10 12.12 2.46
N TYR A 226 13.42 11.84 1.33
CA TYR A 226 12.67 10.61 1.16
C TYR A 226 13.52 9.32 1.30
N PRO A 227 14.69 9.18 0.65
CA PRO A 227 15.50 7.95 0.79
C PRO A 227 15.96 7.71 2.22
N VAL A 228 16.24 8.77 2.97
CA VAL A 228 16.66 8.71 4.38
C VAL A 228 15.47 8.30 5.26
N ALA A 229 14.33 8.96 5.10
CA ALA A 229 13.11 8.63 5.84
C ALA A 229 12.66 7.17 5.58
N ASP A 230 12.65 6.72 4.32
CA ASP A 230 12.30 5.34 3.96
C ASP A 230 13.26 4.34 4.64
N SER A 231 14.56 4.63 4.67
CA SER A 231 15.57 3.77 5.30
C SER A 231 15.44 3.70 6.81
N ILE A 232 15.14 4.82 7.47
CA ILE A 232 14.88 4.86 8.93
C ILE A 232 13.62 4.04 9.25
N LEU A 233 12.55 4.17 8.48
CA LEU A 233 11.32 3.39 8.68
C LEU A 233 11.54 1.89 8.46
N LEU A 234 12.28 1.51 7.41
CA LEU A 234 12.59 0.10 7.14
C LEU A 234 13.43 -0.50 8.28
N GLN A 235 14.43 0.25 8.75
CA GLN A 235 15.25 -0.14 9.90
C GLN A 235 14.41 -0.25 11.18
N GLN A 236 13.48 0.67 11.41
CA GLN A 236 12.51 0.62 12.51
C GLN A 236 11.67 -0.66 12.50
N TYR A 237 11.25 -1.12 11.32
CA TYR A 237 10.48 -2.35 11.20
C TYR A 237 11.33 -3.61 11.37
N GLU A 238 12.56 -3.61 10.86
CA GLU A 238 13.42 -4.80 10.89
C GLU A 238 14.04 -5.00 12.26
N ASP A 239 14.60 -3.93 12.85
CA ASP A 239 15.29 -3.96 14.14
C ASP A 239 14.36 -3.52 15.28
N PRO A 240 14.01 -4.44 16.22
CA PRO A 240 13.18 -4.08 17.37
C PRO A 240 13.93 -3.24 18.42
N SER A 241 15.27 -3.11 18.32
CA SER A 241 16.07 -2.36 19.29
C SER A 241 15.94 -0.83 19.11
N ALA A 242 16.47 -0.07 20.05
CA ALA A 242 16.56 1.39 19.96
C ALA A 242 17.57 1.88 18.90
N ALA A 243 18.38 0.97 18.34
CA ALA A 243 19.34 1.31 17.28
C ALA A 243 18.68 1.75 15.98
N ALA A 244 17.38 1.46 15.82
CA ALA A 244 16.60 1.88 14.64
C ALA A 244 16.58 3.40 14.41
N SER A 245 16.76 4.21 15.44
CA SER A 245 16.91 5.67 15.39
C SER A 245 18.30 6.15 15.86
N PHE A 246 19.31 5.33 15.68
CA PHE A 246 20.70 5.60 16.06
C PHE A 246 20.87 6.01 17.53
N GLY A 247 20.03 5.44 18.41
CA GLY A 247 20.05 5.72 19.85
C GLY A 247 19.23 6.95 20.28
N HIS A 248 18.63 7.69 19.37
CA HIS A 248 17.70 8.76 19.70
C HIS A 248 16.34 8.18 20.10
N PRO A 249 15.85 8.37 21.33
CA PRO A 249 14.48 7.98 21.67
C PRO A 249 13.49 8.86 20.91
N LEU A 250 12.56 8.24 20.18
CA LEU A 250 11.53 8.95 19.43
C LEU A 250 10.16 8.62 19.98
N THR A 251 9.32 9.65 20.13
CA THR A 251 7.90 9.49 20.45
C THR A 251 7.15 8.92 19.26
N TRP A 252 5.89 8.50 19.48
CA TRP A 252 5.02 8.05 18.40
C TRP A 252 4.80 9.15 17.35
N GLU A 253 4.60 10.37 17.79
CA GLU A 253 4.41 11.55 16.93
C GLU A 253 5.64 11.84 16.08
N GLU A 254 6.83 11.71 16.65
CA GLU A 254 8.09 11.86 15.90
C GLU A 254 8.27 10.76 14.86
N TRP A 255 7.96 9.51 15.15
CA TRP A 255 7.93 8.45 14.15
C TRP A 255 6.94 8.76 13.02
N ARG A 256 5.78 9.31 13.33
CA ARG A 256 4.80 9.74 12.33
C ARG A 256 5.31 10.92 11.49
N LEU A 257 6.10 11.84 12.04
CA LEU A 257 6.75 12.90 11.26
C LEU A 257 7.74 12.32 10.23
N ILE A 258 8.49 11.27 10.57
CA ILE A 258 9.34 10.58 9.60
C ILE A 258 8.47 9.90 8.53
N GLY A 259 7.41 9.22 8.93
CA GLY A 259 6.43 8.60 8.02
C GLY A 259 5.80 9.60 7.05
N LYS A 260 5.54 10.82 7.50
CA LYS A 260 4.94 11.89 6.70
C LYS A 260 5.76 12.23 5.44
N VAL A 261 7.09 12.17 5.51
CA VAL A 261 7.95 12.42 4.34
C VAL A 261 7.65 11.41 3.24
N LYS A 262 7.57 10.13 3.59
CA LYS A 262 7.26 9.07 2.64
C LYS A 262 5.85 9.20 2.07
N GLU A 263 4.88 9.46 2.93
CA GLU A 263 3.48 9.62 2.51
C GLU A 263 3.29 10.80 1.57
N THR A 264 3.97 11.92 1.84
CA THR A 264 3.94 13.07 0.95
C THR A 264 4.55 12.72 -0.40
N TYR A 265 5.69 12.02 -0.43
CA TYR A 265 6.30 11.53 -1.66
C TYR A 265 5.32 10.67 -2.48
N ILE A 266 4.68 9.69 -1.85
CA ILE A 266 3.73 8.80 -2.52
C ILE A 266 2.50 9.58 -3.00
N SER A 267 1.96 10.46 -2.16
CA SER A 267 0.78 11.28 -2.49
C SER A 267 1.02 12.23 -3.65
N MET A 268 2.20 12.82 -3.74
CA MET A 268 2.58 13.65 -4.88
C MET A 268 2.65 12.86 -6.18
N ARG A 269 3.20 11.64 -6.15
CA ARG A 269 3.37 10.81 -7.36
C ARG A 269 2.06 10.19 -7.84
N TYR A 270 1.11 9.93 -6.96
CA TYR A 270 -0.11 9.16 -7.28
C TYR A 270 -1.39 9.79 -6.78
N GLY A 271 -1.30 10.86 -6.00
CA GLY A 271 -2.46 11.52 -5.38
C GLY A 271 -3.30 12.37 -6.33
N THR A 272 -2.89 12.57 -7.58
CA THR A 272 -3.72 13.21 -8.60
C THR A 272 -4.37 12.16 -9.49
N LYS A 273 -5.66 12.33 -9.80
CA LYS A 273 -6.38 11.41 -10.69
C LYS A 273 -5.73 11.33 -12.08
N ALA A 274 -5.24 12.45 -12.61
CA ALA A 274 -4.58 12.49 -13.91
C ALA A 274 -3.31 11.62 -13.93
N MET A 275 -2.45 11.73 -12.91
CA MET A 275 -1.23 10.93 -12.79
C MET A 275 -1.57 9.45 -12.59
N SER A 276 -2.47 9.17 -11.64
CA SER A 276 -2.88 7.82 -11.31
C SER A 276 -3.50 7.09 -12.51
N ALA A 277 -4.34 7.77 -13.28
CA ALA A 277 -4.93 7.24 -14.50
C ALA A 277 -3.88 6.94 -15.58
N LYS A 278 -2.95 7.87 -15.81
CA LYS A 278 -1.90 7.67 -16.82
C LYS A 278 -1.00 6.49 -16.48
N LEU A 279 -0.61 6.36 -15.22
CA LEU A 279 0.24 5.28 -14.73
C LEU A 279 -0.49 3.95 -14.61
N GLY A 280 -1.80 3.98 -14.33
CA GLY A 280 -2.66 2.81 -14.20
C GLY A 280 -3.32 2.34 -15.49
N LYS A 281 -2.93 2.88 -16.63
CA LYS A 281 -3.60 2.63 -17.91
C LYS A 281 -3.83 1.14 -18.22
N GLU A 282 -2.91 0.26 -17.84
CA GLU A 282 -3.07 -1.18 -18.04
C GLU A 282 -3.52 -1.91 -16.76
N PHE A 283 -3.07 -1.45 -15.60
CA PHE A 283 -3.34 -2.08 -14.32
C PHE A 283 -4.80 -1.94 -13.88
N LEU A 284 -5.34 -0.73 -13.95
CA LEU A 284 -6.71 -0.47 -13.48
C LEU A 284 -7.78 -1.20 -14.30
N PRO A 285 -7.74 -1.21 -15.66
CA PRO A 285 -8.64 -2.03 -16.45
C PRO A 285 -8.48 -3.55 -16.20
N MET A 286 -7.26 -4.01 -15.89
CA MET A 286 -7.05 -5.39 -15.49
C MET A 286 -7.81 -5.72 -14.19
N LEU A 287 -7.76 -4.86 -13.17
CA LEU A 287 -8.53 -5.04 -11.94
C LEU A 287 -10.04 -5.00 -12.22
N ALA A 288 -10.52 -4.01 -12.98
CA ALA A 288 -11.94 -3.89 -13.34
C ALA A 288 -12.45 -5.14 -14.03
N LYS A 289 -11.71 -5.63 -15.03
CA LYS A 289 -12.06 -6.84 -15.76
C LYS A 289 -12.10 -8.10 -14.88
N ARG A 290 -11.25 -8.18 -13.84
CA ARG A 290 -11.30 -9.27 -12.86
C ARG A 290 -12.56 -9.21 -12.02
N LEU A 291 -12.90 -8.02 -11.50
CA LEU A 291 -14.12 -7.81 -10.73
C LEU A 291 -15.38 -8.05 -11.55
N GLU A 292 -15.41 -7.58 -12.80
CA GLU A 292 -16.55 -7.75 -13.70
C GLU A 292 -16.83 -9.22 -14.03
N ARG A 293 -15.78 -10.00 -14.33
CA ARG A 293 -15.92 -11.42 -14.66
C ARG A 293 -16.30 -12.29 -13.47
N GLY A 294 -15.98 -11.89 -12.25
CA GLY A 294 -16.21 -12.70 -11.05
C GLY A 294 -15.26 -13.89 -10.90
N GLU A 295 -14.27 -14.01 -11.79
CA GLU A 295 -13.33 -15.15 -11.82
C GLU A 295 -11.88 -14.70 -12.05
N PRO A 296 -10.90 -15.45 -11.49
CA PRO A 296 -11.03 -16.51 -10.50
C PRO A 296 -11.59 -16.01 -9.16
N ARG A 297 -11.99 -16.92 -8.27
CA ARG A 297 -12.57 -16.55 -6.96
C ARG A 297 -11.61 -15.73 -6.10
N LEU A 298 -10.30 -15.99 -6.20
CA LEU A 298 -9.26 -15.16 -5.61
C LEU A 298 -8.25 -14.70 -6.67
N THR A 299 -7.95 -13.40 -6.67
CA THR A 299 -6.77 -12.86 -7.36
C THR A 299 -5.93 -12.09 -6.36
N PHE A 300 -4.66 -12.46 -6.22
CA PHE A 300 -3.65 -11.71 -5.46
C PHE A 300 -2.72 -10.98 -6.43
N VAL A 301 -2.50 -9.70 -6.18
CA VAL A 301 -1.62 -8.86 -7.00
C VAL A 301 -0.54 -8.23 -6.13
N GLY A 302 0.69 -8.73 -6.26
CA GLY A 302 1.87 -8.22 -5.56
C GLY A 302 2.44 -6.98 -6.26
N GLY A 303 2.34 -5.83 -5.62
CA GLY A 303 2.80 -4.54 -6.11
C GLY A 303 3.56 -3.73 -5.06
N HIS A 304 3.38 -2.42 -5.10
CA HIS A 304 4.09 -1.43 -4.30
C HIS A 304 3.11 -0.54 -3.52
N ASP A 305 3.63 0.28 -2.61
CA ASP A 305 2.89 1.39 -1.99
C ASP A 305 2.21 2.28 -3.04
N THR A 306 2.90 2.52 -4.12
CA THR A 306 2.44 3.29 -5.28
C THR A 306 1.24 2.62 -5.97
N THR A 307 1.21 1.30 -6.05
CA THR A 307 0.09 0.54 -6.61
C THR A 307 -1.17 0.70 -5.76
N LEU A 308 -1.04 0.63 -4.43
CA LEU A 308 -2.17 0.87 -3.51
C LEU A 308 -2.66 2.32 -3.59
N ALA A 309 -1.72 3.28 -3.58
CA ALA A 309 -2.06 4.70 -3.69
C ALA A 309 -2.83 5.01 -5.00
N GLN A 310 -2.43 4.38 -6.09
CA GLN A 310 -3.07 4.49 -7.40
C GLN A 310 -4.52 3.96 -7.38
N VAL A 311 -4.73 2.77 -6.83
CA VAL A 311 -6.08 2.18 -6.68
C VAL A 311 -6.94 3.07 -5.79
N GLY A 312 -6.44 3.49 -4.64
CA GLY A 312 -7.16 4.36 -3.70
C GLY A 312 -7.55 5.70 -4.33
N THR A 313 -6.65 6.31 -5.11
CA THR A 313 -6.89 7.57 -5.82
C THR A 313 -7.98 7.41 -6.91
N GLN A 314 -7.96 6.32 -7.68
CA GLN A 314 -8.94 6.10 -8.74
C GLN A 314 -10.32 5.75 -8.17
N LEU A 315 -10.37 4.96 -7.11
CA LEU A 315 -11.62 4.66 -6.40
C LEU A 315 -12.20 5.87 -5.66
N ASP A 316 -11.44 6.97 -5.54
CA ASP A 316 -11.85 8.15 -4.78
C ASP A 316 -12.07 7.83 -3.30
N VAL A 317 -11.13 7.10 -2.71
CA VAL A 317 -11.19 6.73 -1.29
C VAL A 317 -11.16 8.00 -0.43
N GLU A 318 -12.10 8.12 0.50
CA GLU A 318 -12.12 9.19 1.50
C GLU A 318 -10.88 9.10 2.41
N PRO A 319 -10.46 10.20 3.05
CA PRO A 319 -9.44 10.15 4.07
C PRO A 319 -9.75 9.09 5.13
N TYR A 320 -8.76 8.29 5.50
CA TYR A 320 -8.88 7.22 6.49
C TYR A 320 -7.70 7.22 7.44
N GLU A 321 -7.90 6.63 8.58
CA GLU A 321 -6.88 6.47 9.61
C GLU A 321 -6.47 5.00 9.72
N LEU A 322 -5.16 4.78 10.01
CA LEU A 322 -4.59 3.45 10.25
C LEU A 322 -4.01 3.41 11.68
N PRO A 323 -4.83 3.11 12.70
CA PRO A 323 -4.39 3.05 14.09
C PRO A 323 -3.19 2.12 14.28
N GLY A 324 -2.16 2.59 14.98
CA GLY A 324 -0.95 1.80 15.23
C GLY A 324 0.03 1.69 14.06
N ALA A 325 -0.20 2.40 12.94
CA ALA A 325 0.74 2.48 11.83
C ALA A 325 1.47 3.83 11.80
N VAL A 326 2.79 3.83 11.67
CA VAL A 326 3.59 5.06 11.48
C VAL A 326 3.50 5.60 10.06
N GLU A 327 3.22 4.74 9.08
CA GLU A 327 2.91 5.12 7.69
C GLU A 327 1.40 5.31 7.56
N TYR A 328 0.95 6.48 7.08
CA TYR A 328 -0.45 6.90 7.15
C TYR A 328 -1.39 6.22 6.16
N ARG A 329 -0.90 5.83 4.98
CA ARG A 329 -1.76 5.38 3.87
C ARG A 329 -1.44 3.99 3.35
N THR A 330 -0.16 3.66 3.25
CA THR A 330 0.27 2.42 2.60
C THR A 330 1.37 1.74 3.40
N PRO A 331 1.12 1.33 4.68
CA PRO A 331 2.12 0.63 5.49
C PRO A 331 2.75 -0.56 4.77
N ILE A 332 3.96 -0.93 5.18
CA ILE A 332 4.64 -2.10 4.63
C ILE A 332 3.74 -3.34 4.75
N GLY A 333 3.65 -4.16 3.69
CA GLY A 333 2.82 -5.37 3.67
C GLY A 333 1.31 -5.15 3.65
N SER A 334 0.83 -3.89 3.58
CA SER A 334 -0.61 -3.59 3.55
C SER A 334 -1.28 -3.96 2.22
N LYS A 335 -2.61 -4.08 2.26
CA LYS A 335 -3.40 -4.57 1.13
C LYS A 335 -4.71 -3.80 1.00
N ILE A 336 -5.13 -3.50 -0.24
CA ILE A 336 -6.51 -3.16 -0.57
C ILE A 336 -7.20 -4.44 -1.00
N VAL A 337 -8.33 -4.75 -0.40
CA VAL A 337 -9.11 -5.96 -0.62
C VAL A 337 -10.47 -5.58 -1.18
N LEU A 338 -10.75 -6.00 -2.40
CA LEU A 338 -12.01 -5.79 -3.08
C LEU A 338 -12.80 -7.11 -3.02
N GLY A 339 -13.86 -7.14 -2.22
CA GLY A 339 -14.75 -8.30 -2.11
C GLY A 339 -16.02 -8.10 -2.93
N ARG A 340 -16.29 -8.97 -3.91
CA ARG A 340 -17.56 -8.98 -4.66
C ARG A 340 -18.56 -9.88 -3.97
N TRP A 341 -19.72 -9.32 -3.68
CA TRP A 341 -20.83 -9.95 -2.97
C TRP A 341 -22.05 -10.05 -3.87
N CYS A 342 -22.69 -11.21 -3.91
CA CYS A 342 -24.03 -11.39 -4.46
C CYS A 342 -25.03 -11.11 -3.35
N CYS A 343 -25.88 -10.11 -3.51
CA CYS A 343 -26.86 -9.69 -2.52
C CYS A 343 -28.26 -10.17 -2.86
N ASP A 344 -29.15 -10.21 -1.88
CA ASP A 344 -30.51 -10.76 -2.00
C ASP A 344 -31.39 -10.04 -3.03
N ASP A 345 -31.09 -8.77 -3.28
CA ASP A 345 -31.76 -7.94 -4.27
C ASP A 345 -31.28 -8.19 -5.73
N GLY A 346 -30.39 -9.16 -5.91
CA GLY A 346 -29.78 -9.50 -7.21
C GLY A 346 -28.74 -8.49 -7.69
N ILE A 347 -28.37 -7.50 -6.87
CA ILE A 347 -27.37 -6.50 -7.20
C ILE A 347 -26.01 -6.95 -6.63
N ASP A 348 -25.05 -7.15 -7.51
CA ASP A 348 -23.67 -7.38 -7.08
C ASP A 348 -23.10 -6.09 -6.46
N ARG A 349 -22.47 -6.25 -5.29
CA ARG A 349 -21.82 -5.16 -4.56
C ARG A 349 -20.34 -5.44 -4.30
N VAL A 350 -19.58 -4.38 -4.08
CA VAL A 350 -18.16 -4.45 -3.77
C VAL A 350 -17.89 -3.83 -2.40
N SER A 351 -17.26 -4.59 -1.51
CA SER A 351 -16.62 -4.04 -0.32
C SER A 351 -15.18 -3.65 -0.63
N VAL A 352 -14.70 -2.57 -0.01
CA VAL A 352 -13.31 -2.11 -0.14
C VAL A 352 -12.71 -2.06 1.25
N ASP A 353 -11.83 -3.00 1.55
CA ASP A 353 -11.18 -3.11 2.86
C ASP A 353 -9.69 -2.78 2.73
N PHE A 354 -9.13 -2.17 3.76
CA PHE A 354 -7.69 -1.98 3.92
C PHE A 354 -7.20 -2.89 5.04
N VAL A 355 -6.28 -3.81 4.72
CA VAL A 355 -5.73 -4.79 5.65
C VAL A 355 -4.25 -4.50 5.88
N TYR A 356 -3.83 -4.42 7.14
CA TYR A 356 -2.43 -4.12 7.49
C TYR A 356 -2.07 -4.66 8.87
N GLN A 357 -0.78 -4.88 9.11
CA GLN A 357 -0.24 -5.08 10.45
C GLN A 357 0.20 -3.75 11.05
N THR A 358 -0.02 -3.57 12.34
CA THR A 358 0.47 -2.38 13.06
C THR A 358 1.99 -2.36 13.09
N THR A 359 2.57 -1.19 13.31
CA THR A 359 4.03 -1.05 13.49
C THR A 359 4.56 -1.95 14.60
N ALA A 360 3.81 -2.08 15.71
CA ALA A 360 4.18 -2.96 16.82
C ALA A 360 4.20 -4.43 16.41
N GLN A 361 3.18 -4.90 15.67
CA GLN A 361 3.12 -6.27 15.16
C GLN A 361 4.31 -6.57 14.21
N ILE A 362 4.61 -5.66 13.29
CA ILE A 362 5.73 -5.83 12.36
C ILE A 362 7.07 -5.87 13.14
N ARG A 363 7.30 -4.94 14.05
CA ARG A 363 8.52 -4.89 14.87
C ARG A 363 8.74 -6.16 15.69
N ALA A 364 7.69 -6.64 16.34
CA ALA A 364 7.73 -7.88 17.11
C ALA A 364 7.79 -9.15 16.24
N CYS A 365 7.79 -9.04 14.92
CA CYS A 365 7.60 -10.19 14.01
C CYS A 365 6.37 -11.04 14.40
N GLN A 366 5.29 -10.38 14.82
CA GLN A 366 4.07 -11.04 15.23
C GLN A 366 3.35 -11.61 14.00
N LEU A 367 3.35 -12.92 13.89
CA LEU A 367 2.72 -13.63 12.80
C LEU A 367 1.19 -13.46 12.89
N ALA A 368 0.58 -13.16 11.75
CA ALA A 368 -0.87 -13.01 11.66
C ALA A 368 -1.55 -14.38 11.80
N ASP A 369 -2.49 -14.47 12.75
CA ASP A 369 -3.33 -15.63 12.99
C ASP A 369 -4.69 -15.18 13.57
N ARG A 370 -5.52 -16.12 14.05
CA ARG A 370 -6.82 -15.80 14.66
C ARG A 370 -6.71 -15.07 16.01
N ALA A 371 -5.65 -15.35 16.77
CA ALA A 371 -5.41 -14.72 18.07
C ALA A 371 -4.77 -13.33 17.89
N HIS A 372 -4.02 -13.15 16.82
CA HIS A 372 -3.30 -11.92 16.48
C HIS A 372 -3.62 -11.46 15.05
N PRO A 373 -4.88 -11.10 14.78
CA PRO A 373 -5.29 -10.72 13.44
C PRO A 373 -4.62 -9.41 13.00
N PRO A 374 -4.41 -9.21 11.69
CA PRO A 374 -4.12 -7.89 11.17
C PRO A 374 -5.30 -6.95 11.37
N SER A 375 -5.04 -5.65 11.34
CA SER A 375 -6.08 -4.63 11.38
C SER A 375 -6.81 -4.58 10.03
N VAL A 376 -8.14 -4.38 10.08
CA VAL A 376 -9.01 -4.24 8.91
C VAL A 376 -9.80 -2.94 9.04
N VAL A 377 -9.68 -2.07 8.05
CA VAL A 377 -10.43 -0.80 7.96
C VAL A 377 -11.31 -0.83 6.72
N ARG A 378 -12.64 -0.66 6.88
CA ARG A 378 -13.55 -0.49 5.76
C ARG A 378 -13.36 0.91 5.15
N LEU A 379 -12.96 0.96 3.88
CA LEU A 379 -12.77 2.22 3.16
C LEU A 379 -14.08 2.77 2.62
N ARG A 380 -14.23 4.10 2.69
CA ARG A 380 -15.36 4.82 2.11
C ARG A 380 -14.96 5.42 0.77
N LEU A 381 -15.89 5.38 -0.18
CA LEU A 381 -15.70 5.94 -1.52
C LEU A 381 -16.47 7.25 -1.65
N LYS A 382 -15.75 8.34 -1.89
CA LYS A 382 -16.34 9.67 -1.98
C LYS A 382 -17.43 9.74 -3.06
N GLY A 383 -18.60 10.30 -2.70
CA GLY A 383 -19.70 10.49 -3.62
C GLY A 383 -20.47 9.22 -4.01
N LEU A 384 -20.24 8.09 -3.32
CA LEU A 384 -21.09 6.90 -3.40
C LEU A 384 -21.74 6.61 -2.05
N THR A 385 -22.95 6.10 -2.07
CA THR A 385 -23.66 5.66 -0.86
C THR A 385 -23.53 4.16 -0.72
N PRO A 386 -22.90 3.67 0.37
CA PRO A 386 -22.82 2.23 0.63
C PRO A 386 -24.13 1.69 1.20
N ASP A 387 -24.30 0.35 1.16
CA ASP A 387 -25.32 -0.34 1.93
C ASP A 387 -24.97 -0.34 3.45
N ALA A 388 -25.82 -0.99 4.26
CA ALA A 388 -25.64 -1.07 5.71
C ALA A 388 -24.31 -1.75 6.14
N GLU A 389 -23.78 -2.64 5.30
CA GLU A 389 -22.52 -3.35 5.51
C GLU A 389 -21.31 -2.65 4.86
N GLY A 390 -21.50 -1.44 4.32
CA GLY A 390 -20.44 -0.65 3.71
C GLY A 390 -19.98 -1.14 2.33
N ARG A 391 -20.90 -1.77 1.56
CA ARG A 391 -20.65 -2.24 0.19
C ARG A 391 -21.32 -1.32 -0.83
N TYR A 392 -20.73 -1.19 -2.00
CA TYR A 392 -21.18 -0.34 -3.10
C TYR A 392 -21.65 -1.16 -4.29
N PRO A 393 -22.66 -0.73 -5.06
CA PRO A 393 -23.02 -1.41 -6.30
C PRO A 393 -21.79 -1.57 -7.20
N LEU A 394 -21.59 -2.78 -7.74
CA LEU A 394 -20.45 -3.06 -8.63
C LEU A 394 -20.47 -2.12 -9.85
N ALA A 395 -21.66 -1.81 -10.35
CA ALA A 395 -21.85 -0.90 -11.47
C ALA A 395 -21.34 0.53 -11.22
N ASP A 396 -21.30 0.98 -9.96
CA ASP A 396 -20.79 2.30 -9.57
C ASP A 396 -19.27 2.30 -9.34
N VAL A 397 -18.69 1.16 -8.96
CA VAL A 397 -17.25 1.00 -8.69
C VAL A 397 -16.44 0.77 -9.98
N LEU A 398 -16.94 -0.06 -10.91
CA LEU A 398 -16.22 -0.41 -12.14
C LEU A 398 -15.82 0.80 -12.99
N PRO A 399 -16.68 1.80 -13.23
CA PRO A 399 -16.32 2.98 -14.04
C PRO A 399 -15.13 3.75 -13.47
N ARG A 400 -14.94 3.76 -12.16
CA ARG A 400 -13.80 4.43 -11.51
C ARG A 400 -12.44 3.78 -11.84
N LEU A 401 -12.45 2.48 -12.14
CA LEU A 401 -11.27 1.73 -12.55
C LEU A 401 -11.09 1.73 -14.08
N LEU A 402 -12.19 1.74 -14.85
CA LEU A 402 -12.16 1.66 -16.32
C LEU A 402 -11.93 3.00 -17.00
N SER A 403 -12.57 4.04 -16.49
CA SER A 403 -12.46 5.38 -17.04
C SER A 403 -11.85 6.29 -16.01
N PRO A 404 -10.54 6.56 -16.12
CA PRO A 404 -9.98 7.64 -15.36
C PRO A 404 -10.68 8.92 -15.79
N ALA A 405 -11.64 9.36 -14.98
CA ALA A 405 -12.36 10.59 -15.26
C ALA A 405 -11.36 11.71 -15.54
N PRO A 406 -11.52 12.48 -16.61
CA PRO A 406 -10.80 13.73 -16.74
C PRO A 406 -11.18 14.55 -15.50
N GLY A 407 -10.26 14.70 -14.56
CA GLY A 407 -10.44 15.61 -13.44
C GLY A 407 -10.76 16.99 -13.99
N PRO A 408 -11.54 17.82 -13.29
CA PRO A 408 -11.85 19.17 -13.69
C PRO A 408 -10.60 20.01 -13.93
#